data_9d2f94f5170fa378ff10e65347c75cbc
#
_entry.id   9d2f94f5170fa378ff10e65347c75cbc
#
_cell.length_a   1.000
_cell.length_b   1.000
_cell.length_c   1.000
_cell.angle_alpha   90.00
_cell.angle_beta   90.00
_cell.angle_gamma   90.00
#
_symmetry.space_group_name_H-M   'P 1'
#
loop_
_entity.id
_entity.type
_entity.pdbx_description
1 polymer ?
#
loop_
_entity_poly.entity_id
_entity_poly.type
_entity_poly.pdbx_seq_one_letter_code
_entity_poly.pdbx_strand_id
1 'polypeptide(L)'
;VRILGDSKKKHDFAKFKLQVKRINRAPIRDGAYYSRWGYRNNNTVARDFTLEQIEDIIRSGDLESLRELSRYYYRTNGEYRNNIDFLAALPLYDTVVIPLFSGGGSKTQIIKAFENACTFVDAMDVPNTFNHITKEWLKTGIYNGILRTDGKEVVIQDLPLEYCRTRFKDFNNLNILEFNLMYFNTIADKELLEEALETFPQEVQDAWEAWVKHELRDPWVEIPPSSGGISFCFLSDQTPLLIASIPQLKKLDDAVGREEKRDENELYKLLIQRMPIDKDGELVFPLDEVADIHSSVASMLQDIDTVDVLTTFGETDLESLQESSAAAQSADRIAKYKSNAYDALGRSSIMFNADGSSTLAYSIKKDEALMISYLNVYENWIKFHLNSRFTRNGVMFDFEILPTTVFNRQDLQQGYFRGAQYGYSKMFAGVSMGIKQRDQISLMEFENDFLKMSEKMVPLQSSYTTSGTAVANEEKNNNSGEKTTTTVKT
;
A
#
# COMPACT_ATOMS: atom_id res chain seq x y z
N VAL A 1 -4.69 21.68 20.62
CA VAL A 1 -3.31 21.25 20.30
C VAL A 1 -2.35 22.23 20.97
N ARG A 2 -1.72 21.85 22.08
CA ARG A 2 -0.67 22.67 22.70
C ARG A 2 0.56 22.62 21.81
N ILE A 3 0.89 23.75 21.20
CA ILE A 3 2.16 23.96 20.51
C ILE A 3 3.23 24.01 21.59
N LEU A 4 4.08 22.99 21.61
CA LEU A 4 5.21 22.93 22.53
C LEU A 4 6.22 24.07 22.20
N GLY A 5 6.70 24.96 23.13
CA GLY A 5 7.61 26.14 22.93
C GLY A 5 9.08 25.79 22.91
N ASP A 6 9.76 26.52 22.27
CA ASP A 6 10.94 26.72 21.47
C ASP A 6 12.24 25.97 21.70
N SER A 7 12.85 25.49 22.57
CA SER A 7 14.12 24.73 22.45
C SER A 7 14.21 23.48 23.36
N LYS A 8 13.63 23.52 24.51
CA LYS A 8 13.39 22.30 25.31
C LYS A 8 12.53 21.32 24.52
N LYS A 9 11.61 21.82 23.70
CA LYS A 9 10.61 21.10 22.94
C LYS A 9 11.14 20.34 21.72
N LYS A 10 12.24 20.73 21.09
CA LYS A 10 12.88 19.91 20.03
C LYS A 10 13.46 18.61 20.59
N HIS A 11 14.00 18.67 21.80
CA HIS A 11 14.54 17.48 22.47
C HIS A 11 13.41 16.55 22.92
N ASP A 12 12.28 17.12 23.37
CA ASP A 12 11.12 16.37 23.80
C ASP A 12 10.41 15.68 22.65
N PHE A 13 10.30 16.31 21.47
CA PHE A 13 9.65 15.70 20.30
C PHE A 13 10.52 14.59 19.68
N ALA A 14 11.83 14.72 19.65
CA ALA A 14 12.72 13.64 19.23
C ALA A 14 12.64 12.43 20.18
N LYS A 15 12.55 12.67 21.50
CA LYS A 15 12.29 11.63 22.49
C LYS A 15 10.94 10.98 22.29
N PHE A 16 9.88 11.78 22.06
CA PHE A 16 8.55 11.34 21.76
C PHE A 16 8.51 10.47 20.47
N LYS A 17 9.18 10.89 19.40
CA LYS A 17 9.31 10.11 18.15
C LYS A 17 9.95 8.75 18.36
N LEU A 18 10.95 8.68 19.25
CA LEU A 18 11.57 7.43 19.65
C LEU A 18 10.63 6.56 20.50
N GLN A 19 9.86 7.16 21.40
CA GLN A 19 8.85 6.46 22.21
C GLN A 19 7.75 5.86 21.34
N VAL A 20 7.16 6.62 20.43
CA VAL A 20 6.18 6.12 19.44
C VAL A 20 6.74 4.93 18.66
N LYS A 21 7.98 5.02 18.17
CA LYS A 21 8.64 3.90 17.47
C LYS A 21 8.86 2.68 18.35
N ARG A 22 9.13 2.87 19.65
CA ARG A 22 9.29 1.77 20.62
C ARG A 22 7.96 1.07 20.88
N ILE A 23 6.90 1.85 21.09
CA ILE A 23 5.56 1.35 21.41
C ILE A 23 4.94 0.64 20.22
N ASN A 24 5.07 1.18 19.00
CA ASN A 24 4.62 0.50 17.78
C ASN A 24 5.35 -0.83 17.53
N ARG A 25 6.52 -1.05 18.13
CA ARG A 25 7.28 -2.32 18.06
C ARG A 25 7.05 -3.25 19.25
N ALA A 26 6.67 -2.73 20.41
CA ALA A 26 6.51 -3.51 21.63
C ALA A 26 5.41 -4.59 21.51
N PRO A 27 4.22 -4.32 20.97
CA PRO A 27 3.17 -5.33 20.78
C PRO A 27 3.59 -6.47 19.85
N ILE A 28 4.48 -6.20 18.89
CA ILE A 28 5.04 -7.21 17.98
C ILE A 28 6.02 -8.13 18.72
N ARG A 29 6.68 -7.64 19.77
CA ARG A 29 7.72 -8.35 20.51
C ARG A 29 7.16 -9.28 21.60
N ASP A 30 6.06 -8.92 22.23
CA ASP A 30 5.52 -9.66 23.37
C ASP A 30 4.47 -10.72 23.02
N GLY A 31 4.20 -10.95 21.73
CA GLY A 31 3.29 -12.02 21.29
C GLY A 31 1.82 -11.84 21.74
N ALA A 32 1.49 -10.77 22.46
CA ALA A 32 0.13 -10.51 22.94
C ALA A 32 -0.86 -10.29 21.77
N TYR A 33 -0.36 -9.79 20.66
CA TYR A 33 -1.12 -9.63 19.40
C TYR A 33 -1.48 -10.96 18.73
N TYR A 34 -0.73 -12.02 19.01
CA TYR A 34 -0.91 -13.35 18.42
C TYR A 34 -1.51 -14.36 19.40
N SER A 35 -1.69 -13.99 20.68
CA SER A 35 -2.04 -14.96 21.71
C SER A 35 -3.51 -15.36 21.78
N ARG A 36 -4.43 -14.63 21.15
CA ARG A 36 -5.85 -14.92 21.23
C ARG A 36 -6.30 -16.04 20.29
N TRP A 37 -5.56 -16.32 19.22
CA TRP A 37 -5.89 -17.30 18.19
C TRP A 37 -4.85 -18.41 18.01
N GLY A 38 -4.41 -19.03 19.10
CA GLY A 38 -3.76 -20.36 19.00
C GLY A 38 -2.24 -20.38 18.77
N TYR A 39 -1.51 -19.26 18.88
CA TYR A 39 -0.05 -19.29 18.97
C TYR A 39 0.45 -19.75 20.35
N ARG A 40 -0.41 -20.39 21.12
CA ARG A 40 -0.09 -20.87 22.47
C ARG A 40 0.69 -22.20 22.52
N ASN A 41 1.02 -22.76 21.36
CA ASN A 41 1.85 -23.97 21.30
C ASN A 41 3.01 -23.77 20.32
N ASN A 42 4.21 -23.95 20.80
CA ASN A 42 5.47 -23.96 20.03
C ASN A 42 5.56 -25.07 18.94
N ASN A 43 4.44 -25.70 18.59
CA ASN A 43 4.31 -26.73 17.56
C ASN A 43 3.13 -26.49 16.64
N THR A 44 2.69 -25.25 16.44
CA THR A 44 1.67 -24.99 15.42
C THR A 44 2.34 -24.95 14.04
N VAL A 45 2.27 -26.09 13.37
CA VAL A 45 2.17 -26.20 11.91
C VAL A 45 1.26 -25.06 11.44
N ALA A 46 1.74 -24.25 10.49
CA ALA A 46 0.96 -23.17 9.90
C ALA A 46 -0.42 -23.69 9.56
N ARG A 47 -1.46 -23.14 10.18
CA ARG A 47 -2.83 -23.62 10.01
C ARG A 47 -3.25 -23.25 8.60
N ASP A 48 -3.23 -24.22 7.70
CA ASP A 48 -3.70 -24.02 6.34
C ASP A 48 -5.23 -23.97 6.39
N PHE A 49 -5.84 -22.86 5.95
CA PHE A 49 -7.27 -22.72 5.90
C PHE A 49 -7.84 -23.61 4.79
N THR A 50 -8.85 -24.42 5.11
CA THR A 50 -9.60 -25.14 4.09
C THR A 50 -10.52 -24.19 3.33
N LEU A 51 -10.90 -24.54 2.09
CA LEU A 51 -11.81 -23.73 1.29
C LEU A 51 -13.15 -23.49 2.03
N GLU A 52 -13.69 -24.50 2.71
CA GLU A 52 -14.92 -24.40 3.48
C GLU A 52 -14.81 -23.40 4.63
N GLN A 53 -13.70 -23.45 5.39
CA GLN A 53 -13.43 -22.47 6.46
C GLN A 53 -13.35 -21.05 5.93
N ILE A 54 -12.71 -20.85 4.78
CA ILE A 54 -12.60 -19.52 4.13
C ILE A 54 -14.00 -19.02 3.74
N GLU A 55 -14.81 -19.86 3.10
CA GLU A 55 -16.15 -19.49 2.68
C GLU A 55 -17.06 -19.19 3.90
N ASP A 56 -16.92 -19.91 4.99
CA ASP A 56 -17.66 -19.67 6.24
C ASP A 56 -17.23 -18.36 6.91
N ILE A 57 -15.95 -18.06 6.96
CA ILE A 57 -15.44 -16.76 7.47
C ILE A 57 -16.02 -15.60 6.64
N ILE A 58 -15.99 -15.72 5.31
CA ILE A 58 -16.53 -14.66 4.43
C ILE A 58 -18.04 -14.53 4.61
N ARG A 59 -18.77 -15.64 4.76
CA ARG A 59 -20.22 -15.65 4.96
C ARG A 59 -20.64 -15.09 6.32
N SER A 60 -19.82 -15.31 7.35
CA SER A 60 -20.11 -14.79 8.70
C SER A 60 -20.07 -13.27 8.77
N GLY A 61 -19.24 -12.63 7.94
CA GLY A 61 -19.03 -11.20 7.95
C GLY A 61 -18.33 -10.67 9.21
N ASP A 62 -17.75 -11.57 10.04
CA ASP A 62 -16.99 -11.15 11.22
C ASP A 62 -15.69 -10.43 10.81
N LEU A 63 -15.62 -9.13 11.13
CA LEU A 63 -14.53 -8.27 10.70
C LEU A 63 -13.15 -8.71 11.24
N GLU A 64 -13.10 -9.27 12.44
CA GLU A 64 -11.84 -9.71 13.05
C GLU A 64 -11.29 -10.91 12.25
N SER A 65 -12.14 -11.92 12.02
CA SER A 65 -11.78 -13.11 11.23
C SER A 65 -11.43 -12.78 9.77
N LEU A 66 -12.17 -11.85 9.14
CA LEU A 66 -11.88 -11.39 7.78
C LEU A 66 -10.51 -10.70 7.67
N ARG A 67 -10.17 -9.86 8.64
CA ARG A 67 -8.88 -9.16 8.71
C ARG A 67 -7.73 -10.13 8.96
N GLU A 68 -7.93 -11.12 9.83
CA GLU A 68 -6.94 -12.17 10.10
C GLU A 68 -6.69 -13.01 8.84
N LEU A 69 -7.75 -13.44 8.15
CA LEU A 69 -7.67 -14.18 6.89
C LEU A 69 -6.92 -13.39 5.83
N SER A 70 -7.22 -12.11 5.66
CA SER A 70 -6.53 -11.22 4.72
C SER A 70 -5.04 -11.05 5.06
N ARG A 71 -4.69 -10.86 6.34
CA ARG A 71 -3.30 -10.79 6.80
C ARG A 71 -2.55 -12.12 6.60
N TYR A 72 -3.23 -13.23 6.77
CA TYR A 72 -2.66 -14.56 6.50
C TYR A 72 -2.32 -14.70 5.01
N TYR A 73 -3.26 -14.42 4.11
CA TYR A 73 -3.03 -14.48 2.67
C TYR A 73 -1.96 -13.48 2.19
N TYR A 74 -1.90 -12.30 2.75
CA TYR A 74 -0.83 -11.35 2.45
C TYR A 74 0.57 -11.90 2.77
N ARG A 75 0.70 -12.77 3.77
CA ARG A 75 1.98 -13.39 4.14
C ARG A 75 2.31 -14.63 3.33
N THR A 76 1.31 -15.42 2.96
CA THR A 76 1.49 -16.77 2.41
C THR A 76 1.27 -16.85 0.91
N ASN A 77 0.44 -15.98 0.33
CA ASN A 77 0.10 -16.02 -1.10
C ASN A 77 0.73 -14.85 -1.85
N GLY A 78 1.57 -15.15 -2.84
CA GLY A 78 2.33 -14.16 -3.60
C GLY A 78 1.45 -13.26 -4.47
N GLU A 79 0.40 -13.80 -5.11
CA GLU A 79 -0.51 -13.05 -5.97
C GLU A 79 -1.31 -12.02 -5.15
N TYR A 80 -1.81 -12.43 -3.98
CA TYR A 80 -2.54 -11.54 -3.07
C TYR A 80 -1.65 -10.39 -2.59
N ARG A 81 -0.44 -10.71 -2.15
CA ARG A 81 0.55 -9.73 -1.70
C ARG A 81 0.92 -8.75 -2.80
N ASN A 82 1.29 -9.25 -3.98
CA ASN A 82 1.70 -8.41 -5.10
C ASN A 82 0.59 -7.45 -5.51
N ASN A 83 -0.68 -7.86 -5.42
CA ASN A 83 -1.82 -7.00 -5.68
C ASN A 83 -1.93 -5.83 -4.72
N ILE A 84 -1.82 -6.10 -3.42
CA ILE A 84 -1.88 -5.06 -2.38
C ILE A 84 -0.69 -4.11 -2.52
N ASP A 85 0.52 -4.65 -2.67
CA ASP A 85 1.74 -3.86 -2.81
C ASP A 85 1.71 -2.98 -4.07
N PHE A 86 1.18 -3.51 -5.19
CA PHE A 86 1.01 -2.75 -6.43
C PHE A 86 -0.01 -1.60 -6.27
N LEU A 87 -1.20 -1.87 -5.72
CA LEU A 87 -2.22 -0.83 -5.51
C LEU A 87 -1.72 0.29 -4.60
N ALA A 88 -0.95 -0.04 -3.57
CA ALA A 88 -0.39 0.95 -2.67
C ALA A 88 0.75 1.76 -3.31
N ALA A 89 1.51 1.15 -4.23
CA ALA A 89 2.62 1.79 -4.93
C ALA A 89 2.21 2.46 -6.25
N LEU A 90 0.95 2.31 -6.67
CA LEU A 90 0.46 2.85 -7.93
C LEU A 90 0.57 4.38 -8.03
N PRO A 91 0.11 5.17 -7.02
CA PRO A 91 0.28 6.62 -7.03
C PRO A 91 1.72 7.01 -6.72
N LEU A 92 2.23 8.02 -7.40
CA LEU A 92 3.53 8.62 -7.12
C LEU A 92 3.47 9.63 -5.97
N TYR A 93 2.25 9.97 -5.52
CA TYR A 93 1.99 10.93 -4.43
C TYR A 93 2.63 12.31 -4.68
N ASP A 94 2.61 12.77 -5.92
CA ASP A 94 3.03 14.12 -6.28
C ASP A 94 1.99 15.13 -5.74
N THR A 95 2.39 16.02 -4.85
CA THR A 95 1.46 16.87 -4.08
C THR A 95 1.57 18.34 -4.44
N VAL A 96 0.42 19.04 -4.45
CA VAL A 96 0.32 20.48 -4.66
C VAL A 96 -0.51 21.13 -3.57
N VAL A 97 0.08 22.13 -2.89
CA VAL A 97 -0.63 23.01 -1.95
C VAL A 97 -1.09 24.25 -2.72
N ILE A 98 -2.39 24.51 -2.72
CA ILE A 98 -3.00 25.60 -3.47
C ILE A 98 -3.50 26.66 -2.50
N PRO A 99 -2.89 27.86 -2.45
CA PRO A 99 -3.41 28.93 -1.62
C PRO A 99 -4.65 29.57 -2.25
N LEU A 100 -5.75 29.63 -1.50
CA LEU A 100 -7.00 30.27 -1.89
C LEU A 100 -7.11 31.62 -1.16
N PHE A 101 -7.22 32.70 -1.93
CA PHE A 101 -7.27 34.05 -1.38
C PHE A 101 -8.70 34.51 -1.25
N SER A 102 -9.13 34.84 -0.01
CA SER A 102 -10.42 35.46 0.27
C SER A 102 -10.36 36.97 0.53
N GLY A 103 -9.17 37.57 0.35
CA GLY A 103 -8.90 38.99 0.56
C GLY A 103 -8.48 39.35 2.01
N GLY A 104 -7.56 40.32 2.19
CA GLY A 104 -7.25 40.91 3.48
C GLY A 104 -5.87 40.65 4.10
N GLY A 105 -5.05 39.76 3.57
CA GLY A 105 -3.69 39.52 4.07
C GLY A 105 -2.60 40.33 3.38
N SER A 106 -1.51 40.71 4.08
CA SER A 106 -0.34 41.24 3.43
C SER A 106 0.40 40.16 2.63
N LYS A 107 1.05 40.53 1.51
CA LYS A 107 1.80 39.59 0.66
C LYS A 107 2.77 38.70 1.45
N THR A 108 3.50 39.30 2.39
CA THR A 108 4.48 38.59 3.25
C THR A 108 3.82 37.57 4.16
N GLN A 109 2.63 37.88 4.72
CA GLN A 109 1.90 36.95 5.56
C GLN A 109 1.35 35.76 4.77
N ILE A 110 0.90 36.02 3.55
CA ILE A 110 0.40 34.99 2.62
C ILE A 110 1.53 34.03 2.25
N ILE A 111 2.69 34.55 1.83
CA ILE A 111 3.87 33.75 1.48
C ILE A 111 4.29 32.89 2.69
N LYS A 112 4.41 33.49 3.87
CA LYS A 112 4.81 32.77 5.08
C LYS A 112 3.80 31.66 5.49
N ALA A 113 2.51 31.91 5.33
CA ALA A 113 1.49 30.89 5.59
C ALA A 113 1.60 29.73 4.60
N PHE A 114 1.84 30.03 3.34
CA PHE A 114 2.06 29.04 2.29
C PHE A 114 3.33 28.20 2.53
N GLU A 115 4.45 28.84 2.87
CA GLU A 115 5.70 28.15 3.21
C GLU A 115 5.52 27.20 4.41
N ASN A 116 4.79 27.63 5.43
CA ASN A 116 4.48 26.78 6.58
C ASN A 116 3.60 25.59 6.20
N ALA A 117 2.61 25.81 5.33
CA ALA A 117 1.75 24.73 4.82
C ALA A 117 2.55 23.72 3.99
N CYS A 118 3.43 24.18 3.10
CA CYS A 118 4.33 23.30 2.34
C CYS A 118 5.30 22.55 3.26
N THR A 119 5.86 23.22 4.28
CA THR A 119 6.74 22.59 5.26
C THR A 119 6.04 21.48 6.06
N PHE A 120 4.77 21.68 6.40
CA PHE A 120 3.98 20.68 7.08
C PHE A 120 3.73 19.44 6.19
N VAL A 121 3.40 19.65 4.91
CA VAL A 121 3.22 18.56 3.95
C VAL A 121 4.53 17.80 3.71
N ASP A 122 5.65 18.51 3.54
CA ASP A 122 6.98 17.89 3.37
C ASP A 122 7.38 17.07 4.61
N ALA A 123 7.09 17.58 5.82
CA ALA A 123 7.36 16.86 7.07
C ALA A 123 6.53 15.60 7.25
N MET A 124 5.40 15.49 6.56
CA MET A 124 4.54 14.30 6.57
C MET A 124 5.14 13.13 5.79
N ASP A 125 6.09 13.41 4.88
CA ASP A 125 6.64 12.42 3.94
C ASP A 125 5.54 11.62 3.25
N VAL A 126 4.68 12.36 2.54
CA VAL A 126 3.44 11.85 1.94
C VAL A 126 3.64 10.53 1.18
N PRO A 127 4.67 10.37 0.30
CA PRO A 127 4.85 9.14 -0.44
C PRO A 127 5.05 7.90 0.44
N ASN A 128 5.94 7.97 1.43
CA ASN A 128 6.22 6.82 2.30
C ASN A 128 5.08 6.56 3.30
N THR A 129 4.55 7.63 3.89
CA THR A 129 3.50 7.55 4.89
C THR A 129 2.20 7.01 4.30
N PHE A 130 1.73 7.56 3.17
CA PHE A 130 0.46 7.12 2.57
C PHE A 130 0.58 5.79 1.82
N ASN A 131 1.76 5.43 1.32
CA ASN A 131 2.00 4.08 0.84
C ASN A 131 1.82 3.04 1.96
N HIS A 132 2.40 3.29 3.15
CA HIS A 132 2.23 2.43 4.32
C HIS A 132 0.75 2.37 4.76
N ILE A 133 0.09 3.51 4.89
CA ILE A 133 -1.33 3.61 5.26
C ILE A 133 -2.20 2.83 4.27
N THR A 134 -1.96 2.99 2.97
CA THR A 134 -2.71 2.29 1.92
C THR A 134 -2.53 0.77 2.01
N LYS A 135 -1.31 0.30 2.26
CA LYS A 135 -1.05 -1.14 2.46
C LYS A 135 -1.80 -1.72 3.64
N GLU A 136 -1.75 -1.05 4.79
CA GLU A 136 -2.47 -1.49 5.99
C GLU A 136 -3.99 -1.45 5.77
N TRP A 137 -4.49 -0.40 5.18
CA TRP A 137 -5.89 -0.24 4.86
C TRP A 137 -6.42 -1.30 3.86
N LEU A 138 -5.68 -1.61 2.79
CA LEU A 138 -6.05 -2.66 1.84
C LEU A 138 -6.10 -4.05 2.48
N LYS A 139 -5.19 -4.32 3.45
CA LYS A 139 -5.15 -5.59 4.20
C LYS A 139 -6.28 -5.74 5.20
N THR A 140 -6.73 -4.63 5.79
CA THR A 140 -7.59 -4.68 6.98
C THR A 140 -8.96 -4.04 6.78
N GLY A 141 -9.18 -3.34 5.64
CA GLY A 141 -10.40 -2.61 5.33
C GLY A 141 -10.49 -1.23 6.01
N ILE A 142 -9.65 -0.95 7.01
CA ILE A 142 -9.59 0.32 7.73
C ILE A 142 -8.18 0.57 8.25
N TYR A 143 -7.76 1.84 8.26
CA TYR A 143 -6.54 2.28 8.92
C TYR A 143 -6.87 3.23 10.05
N ASN A 144 -6.32 3.01 11.23
CA ASN A 144 -6.49 3.87 12.40
C ASN A 144 -5.13 4.32 12.93
N GLY A 145 -5.03 5.60 13.24
CA GLY A 145 -3.81 6.20 13.76
C GLY A 145 -4.03 7.54 14.44
N ILE A 146 -2.95 8.15 14.92
CA ILE A 146 -2.95 9.47 15.52
C ILE A 146 -1.86 10.33 14.90
N LEU A 147 -2.24 11.51 14.40
CA LEU A 147 -1.32 12.53 13.90
C LEU A 147 -0.75 13.32 15.07
N ARG A 148 0.57 13.41 15.13
CA ARG A 148 1.31 14.23 16.09
C ARG A 148 2.20 15.21 15.34
N THR A 149 2.23 16.44 15.81
CA THR A 149 3.09 17.47 15.23
C THR A 149 3.46 18.53 16.26
N ASP A 150 4.68 19.01 16.18
CA ASP A 150 5.14 20.22 16.88
C ASP A 150 5.07 21.48 15.99
N GLY A 151 4.51 21.38 14.80
CA GLY A 151 4.41 22.42 13.79
C GLY A 151 5.52 22.40 12.74
N LYS A 152 6.60 21.65 12.97
CA LYS A 152 7.71 21.46 12.02
C LYS A 152 7.90 20.01 11.62
N GLU A 153 7.79 19.12 12.59
CA GLU A 153 7.82 17.67 12.36
C GLU A 153 6.44 17.05 12.48
N VAL A 154 6.22 16.00 11.75
CA VAL A 154 4.98 15.23 11.74
C VAL A 154 5.30 13.76 11.98
N VAL A 155 4.51 13.12 12.84
CA VAL A 155 4.58 11.68 13.11
C VAL A 155 3.17 11.13 13.09
N ILE A 156 2.96 10.04 12.38
CA ILE A 156 1.73 9.25 12.44
C ILE A 156 2.03 8.01 13.28
N GLN A 157 1.23 7.83 14.32
CA GLN A 157 1.28 6.69 15.22
C GLN A 157 0.20 5.71 14.77
N ASP A 158 0.60 4.48 14.41
CA ASP A 158 -0.33 3.39 14.12
C ASP A 158 -1.01 2.92 15.41
N LEU A 159 -2.31 2.64 15.33
CA LEU A 159 -3.06 2.11 16.45
C LEU A 159 -3.50 0.66 16.21
N PRO A 160 -3.55 -0.16 17.26
CA PRO A 160 -4.04 -1.53 17.18
C PRO A 160 -5.53 -1.56 16.85
N LEU A 161 -5.88 -2.24 15.76
CA LEU A 161 -7.25 -2.23 15.22
C LEU A 161 -8.29 -2.82 16.17
N GLU A 162 -7.89 -3.78 17.00
CA GLU A 162 -8.75 -4.47 17.98
C GLU A 162 -9.25 -3.51 19.07
N TYR A 163 -8.53 -2.40 19.29
CA TYR A 163 -8.88 -1.35 20.25
C TYR A 163 -9.38 -0.08 19.58
N CYS A 164 -9.69 -0.14 18.28
CA CYS A 164 -10.18 0.98 17.51
C CYS A 164 -11.52 0.66 16.88
N ARG A 165 -12.41 1.63 16.85
CA ARG A 165 -13.64 1.56 16.07
C ARG A 165 -14.00 2.93 15.49
N THR A 166 -14.81 2.93 14.45
CA THR A 166 -15.26 4.13 13.75
C THR A 166 -16.74 3.97 13.46
N ARG A 167 -17.57 4.81 14.06
CA ARG A 167 -19.03 4.76 13.94
C ARG A 167 -19.61 6.04 13.35
N PHE A 168 -18.95 7.15 13.54
CA PHE A 168 -19.45 8.47 13.20
C PHE A 168 -18.48 9.24 12.32
N LYS A 169 -19.02 10.23 11.61
CA LYS A 169 -18.25 11.22 10.85
C LYS A 169 -18.51 12.60 11.43
N ASP A 170 -17.51 13.47 11.29
CA ASP A 170 -17.65 14.88 11.65
C ASP A 170 -18.36 15.68 10.52
N PHE A 171 -18.56 16.98 10.75
CA PHE A 171 -19.18 17.89 9.78
C PHE A 171 -18.38 18.06 8.48
N ASN A 172 -17.09 17.71 8.48
CA ASN A 172 -16.20 17.73 7.32
C ASN A 172 -16.19 16.39 6.58
N ASN A 173 -17.10 15.47 6.93
CA ASN A 173 -17.17 14.11 6.39
C ASN A 173 -15.92 13.25 6.70
N LEU A 174 -15.15 13.62 7.73
CA LEU A 174 -14.02 12.85 8.24
C LEU A 174 -14.50 11.88 9.33
N ASN A 175 -13.93 10.69 9.33
CA ASN A 175 -14.28 9.69 10.33
C ASN A 175 -13.76 10.09 11.72
N ILE A 176 -14.57 9.87 12.75
CA ILE A 176 -14.18 10.03 14.15
C ILE A 176 -13.65 8.69 14.64
N LEU A 177 -12.41 8.68 15.11
CA LEU A 177 -11.79 7.53 15.71
C LEU A 177 -12.22 7.38 17.16
N GLU A 178 -12.67 6.20 17.57
CA GLU A 178 -12.87 5.85 18.98
C GLU A 178 -11.81 4.80 19.38
N PHE A 179 -11.16 5.05 20.51
CA PHE A 179 -10.12 4.19 21.05
C PHE A 179 -10.56 3.57 22.38
N ASN A 180 -10.27 2.28 22.54
CA ASN A 180 -10.63 1.52 23.74
C ASN A 180 -9.51 1.55 24.78
N LEU A 181 -9.78 2.13 25.93
CA LEU A 181 -8.86 2.25 27.05
C LEU A 181 -8.37 0.88 27.61
N MET A 182 -9.11 -0.20 27.34
CA MET A 182 -8.70 -1.55 27.73
C MET A 182 -7.36 -1.98 27.11
N TYR A 183 -6.90 -1.29 26.06
CA TYR A 183 -5.56 -1.46 25.51
C TYR A 183 -4.47 -1.28 26.56
N PHE A 184 -4.59 -0.29 27.42
CA PHE A 184 -3.59 0.00 28.46
C PHE A 184 -3.49 -1.09 29.55
N ASN A 185 -4.55 -1.86 29.74
CA ASN A 185 -4.52 -3.03 30.64
C ASN A 185 -3.68 -4.20 30.09
N THR A 186 -3.34 -4.19 28.81
CA THR A 186 -2.47 -5.23 28.22
C THR A 186 -1.00 -4.99 28.49
N ILE A 187 -0.65 -3.78 28.95
CA ILE A 187 0.72 -3.36 29.26
C ILE A 187 0.97 -3.64 30.74
N ALA A 188 1.72 -4.72 31.03
CA ALA A 188 1.98 -5.14 32.41
C ALA A 188 3.05 -4.30 33.12
N ASP A 189 3.96 -3.69 32.37
CA ASP A 189 5.03 -2.84 32.90
C ASP A 189 4.54 -1.42 33.11
N LYS A 190 4.66 -0.90 34.32
CA LYS A 190 4.21 0.44 34.69
C LYS A 190 4.98 1.56 34.00
N GLU A 191 6.29 1.43 33.84
CA GLU A 191 7.12 2.43 33.16
C GLU A 191 6.73 2.50 31.68
N LEU A 192 6.52 1.34 31.05
CA LEU A 192 6.06 1.26 29.67
C LEU A 192 4.64 1.78 29.50
N LEU A 193 3.76 1.60 30.49
CA LEU A 193 2.40 2.15 30.48
C LEU A 193 2.41 3.69 30.53
N GLU A 194 3.25 4.28 31.42
CA GLU A 194 3.39 5.73 31.49
C GLU A 194 3.96 6.29 30.19
N GLU A 195 5.01 5.68 29.64
CA GLU A 195 5.55 6.03 28.32
C GLU A 195 4.49 5.92 27.20
N ALA A 196 3.67 4.87 27.23
CA ALA A 196 2.61 4.68 26.27
C ALA A 196 1.54 5.77 26.37
N LEU A 197 1.08 6.08 27.59
CA LEU A 197 0.09 7.13 27.83
C LEU A 197 0.55 8.51 27.36
N GLU A 198 1.83 8.85 27.58
CA GLU A 198 2.41 10.11 27.08
C GLU A 198 2.30 10.25 25.56
N THR A 199 2.23 9.13 24.80
CA THR A 199 2.10 9.17 23.35
C THR A 199 0.68 9.44 22.87
N PHE A 200 -0.33 9.38 23.72
CA PHE A 200 -1.72 9.61 23.37
C PHE A 200 -2.16 11.07 23.60
N PRO A 201 -3.25 11.55 22.94
CA PRO A 201 -3.81 12.88 23.19
C PRO A 201 -4.20 13.06 24.64
N GLN A 202 -4.27 14.33 25.07
CA GLN A 202 -4.65 14.66 26.44
C GLN A 202 -6.04 14.09 26.80
N GLU A 203 -6.96 14.08 25.84
CA GLU A 203 -8.31 13.53 26.01
C GLU A 203 -8.29 12.05 26.41
N VAL A 204 -7.35 11.27 25.84
CA VAL A 204 -7.19 9.85 26.19
C VAL A 204 -6.51 9.69 27.55
N GLN A 205 -5.53 10.54 27.88
CA GLN A 205 -4.87 10.53 29.18
C GLN A 205 -5.85 10.85 30.32
N ASP A 206 -6.64 11.92 30.14
CA ASP A 206 -7.64 12.33 31.12
C ASP A 206 -8.74 11.25 31.31
N ALA A 207 -9.15 10.64 30.18
CA ALA A 207 -10.12 9.54 30.23
C ALA A 207 -9.57 8.28 30.90
N TRP A 208 -8.28 7.97 30.69
CA TRP A 208 -7.63 6.86 31.39
C TRP A 208 -7.58 7.09 32.89
N GLU A 209 -7.23 8.29 33.35
CA GLU A 209 -7.27 8.62 34.75
C GLU A 209 -8.67 8.47 35.35
N ALA A 210 -9.70 8.95 34.67
CA ALA A 210 -11.10 8.80 35.08
C ALA A 210 -11.53 7.31 35.08
N TRP A 211 -11.06 6.51 34.12
CA TRP A 211 -11.32 5.08 34.05
C TRP A 211 -10.72 4.33 35.25
N VAL A 212 -9.47 4.61 35.59
CA VAL A 212 -8.80 4.01 36.75
C VAL A 212 -9.47 4.37 38.07
N LYS A 213 -10.05 5.60 38.17
CA LYS A 213 -10.83 6.07 39.33
C LYS A 213 -12.26 5.54 39.35
N HIS A 214 -12.68 4.71 38.37
CA HIS A 214 -14.04 4.22 38.20
C HIS A 214 -15.11 5.32 37.98
N GLU A 215 -14.70 6.49 37.51
CA GLU A 215 -15.60 7.59 37.18
C GLU A 215 -16.22 7.41 35.79
N LEU A 216 -15.55 6.66 34.89
CA LEU A 216 -16.01 6.36 33.55
C LEU A 216 -16.61 4.96 33.47
N ARG A 217 -17.76 4.80 32.80
CA ARG A 217 -18.43 3.51 32.61
C ARG A 217 -18.12 2.85 31.26
N ASP A 218 -17.89 3.66 30.21
CA ASP A 218 -17.58 3.21 28.86
C ASP A 218 -16.07 3.37 28.63
N PRO A 219 -15.33 2.30 28.25
CA PRO A 219 -13.92 2.39 27.98
C PRO A 219 -13.57 3.05 26.62
N TRP A 220 -14.56 3.44 25.83
CA TRP A 220 -14.34 4.02 24.52
C TRP A 220 -14.22 5.54 24.59
N VAL A 221 -13.16 6.08 24.01
CA VAL A 221 -12.86 7.52 23.97
C VAL A 221 -12.79 7.98 22.52
N GLU A 222 -13.49 9.06 22.21
CA GLU A 222 -13.45 9.68 20.90
C GLU A 222 -12.17 10.50 20.72
N ILE A 223 -11.51 10.28 19.59
CA ILE A 223 -10.34 11.07 19.13
C ILE A 223 -10.73 11.71 17.80
N PRO A 224 -11.29 12.92 17.84
CA PRO A 224 -11.71 13.59 16.61
C PRO A 224 -10.51 13.99 15.75
N PRO A 225 -10.69 14.25 14.44
CA PRO A 225 -9.61 14.72 13.54
C PRO A 225 -8.93 15.99 14.06
N SER A 226 -9.62 16.87 14.77
CA SER A 226 -9.04 18.07 15.41
C SER A 226 -7.97 17.77 16.46
N SER A 227 -8.11 16.66 17.18
CA SER A 227 -7.12 16.15 18.15
C SER A 227 -6.08 15.22 17.52
N GLY A 228 -6.14 15.04 16.20
CA GLY A 228 -5.21 14.23 15.42
C GLY A 228 -5.68 12.80 15.17
N GLY A 229 -6.92 12.44 15.49
CA GLY A 229 -7.47 11.13 15.16
C GLY A 229 -7.49 10.88 13.65
N ILE A 230 -7.05 9.70 13.24
CA ILE A 230 -7.03 9.24 11.84
C ILE A 230 -7.85 7.96 11.76
N SER A 231 -8.81 7.94 10.85
CA SER A 231 -9.51 6.72 10.48
C SER A 231 -9.84 6.78 9.00
N PHE A 232 -9.14 6.00 8.20
CA PHE A 232 -9.39 5.88 6.77
C PHE A 232 -10.12 4.58 6.47
N CYS A 233 -11.25 4.68 5.80
CA CYS A 233 -12.06 3.57 5.38
C CYS A 233 -12.57 3.81 3.96
N PHE A 234 -12.39 2.84 3.08
CA PHE A 234 -12.85 2.92 1.70
C PHE A 234 -14.26 2.34 1.54
N LEU A 235 -14.47 1.17 2.13
CA LEU A 235 -15.76 0.51 2.12
C LEU A 235 -16.52 0.81 3.41
N SER A 236 -17.79 1.11 3.31
CA SER A 236 -18.63 1.44 4.48
C SER A 236 -18.73 0.29 5.49
N ASP A 237 -18.57 -0.94 5.04
CA ASP A 237 -18.58 -2.15 5.85
C ASP A 237 -17.22 -2.49 6.49
N GLN A 238 -16.17 -1.70 6.20
CA GLN A 238 -14.82 -1.82 6.75
C GLN A 238 -14.16 -3.19 6.47
N THR A 239 -14.57 -3.87 5.40
CA THR A 239 -13.99 -5.16 5.00
C THR A 239 -12.72 -4.96 4.17
N PRO A 240 -11.75 -5.91 4.21
CA PRO A 240 -10.59 -5.88 3.31
C PRO A 240 -11.03 -5.92 1.85
N LEU A 241 -10.48 -5.03 1.02
CA LEU A 241 -10.92 -4.83 -0.36
C LEU A 241 -10.88 -6.10 -1.22
N LEU A 242 -9.84 -6.91 -1.05
CA LEU A 242 -9.60 -8.10 -1.87
C LEU A 242 -10.08 -9.41 -1.23
N ILE A 243 -10.84 -9.35 -0.13
CA ILE A 243 -11.26 -10.54 0.62
C ILE A 243 -12.04 -11.54 -0.23
N ALA A 244 -12.88 -11.06 -1.14
CA ALA A 244 -13.70 -11.87 -2.02
C ALA A 244 -12.89 -12.70 -3.05
N SER A 245 -11.63 -12.37 -3.28
CA SER A 245 -10.74 -13.10 -4.20
C SER A 245 -10.09 -14.33 -3.56
N ILE A 246 -10.02 -14.40 -2.23
CA ILE A 246 -9.32 -15.45 -1.49
C ILE A 246 -9.83 -16.87 -1.83
N PRO A 247 -11.11 -17.15 -1.95
CA PRO A 247 -11.58 -18.49 -2.33
C PRO A 247 -11.05 -18.97 -3.69
N GLN A 248 -10.92 -18.05 -4.65
CA GLN A 248 -10.38 -18.39 -5.98
C GLN A 248 -8.88 -18.62 -5.94
N LEU A 249 -8.15 -17.83 -5.13
CA LEU A 249 -6.73 -18.05 -4.89
C LEU A 249 -6.47 -19.40 -4.22
N LYS A 250 -7.28 -19.77 -3.22
CA LYS A 250 -7.19 -21.10 -2.58
C LYS A 250 -7.41 -22.24 -3.58
N LYS A 251 -8.40 -22.11 -4.47
CA LYS A 251 -8.63 -23.10 -5.53
C LYS A 251 -7.45 -23.24 -6.48
N LEU A 252 -6.76 -22.13 -6.77
CA LEU A 252 -5.53 -22.14 -7.58
C LEU A 252 -4.40 -22.84 -6.83
N ASP A 253 -4.15 -22.47 -5.56
CA ASP A 253 -3.11 -23.09 -4.72
C ASP A 253 -3.34 -24.60 -4.59
N ASP A 254 -4.58 -25.03 -4.35
CA ASP A 254 -4.95 -26.44 -4.26
C ASP A 254 -4.79 -27.18 -5.60
N ALA A 255 -4.99 -26.49 -6.74
CA ALA A 255 -4.79 -27.09 -8.05
C ALA A 255 -3.29 -27.27 -8.36
N VAL A 256 -2.47 -26.28 -8.03
CA VAL A 256 -1.00 -26.36 -8.18
C VAL A 256 -0.44 -27.46 -7.26
N GLY A 257 -0.86 -27.50 -5.98
CA GLY A 257 -0.39 -28.52 -5.05
C GLY A 257 -0.83 -29.96 -5.43
N ARG A 258 -1.94 -30.12 -6.16
CA ARG A 258 -2.31 -31.44 -6.73
C ARG A 258 -1.41 -31.82 -7.90
N GLU A 259 -0.99 -30.86 -8.70
CA GLU A 259 -0.05 -31.11 -9.81
C GLU A 259 1.33 -31.46 -9.30
N GLU A 260 1.85 -30.72 -8.31
CA GLU A 260 3.12 -31.03 -7.66
C GLU A 260 3.14 -32.47 -7.10
N LYS A 261 2.07 -32.87 -6.39
CA LYS A 261 1.93 -34.25 -5.89
C LYS A 261 1.85 -35.28 -7.02
N ARG A 262 1.26 -34.90 -8.14
CA ARG A 262 1.22 -35.79 -9.31
C ARG A 262 2.59 -35.94 -9.94
N ASP A 263 3.34 -34.82 -10.10
CA ASP A 263 4.72 -34.85 -10.60
C ASP A 263 5.61 -35.66 -9.66
N GLU A 264 5.45 -35.54 -8.34
CA GLU A 264 6.13 -36.40 -7.37
C GLU A 264 5.79 -37.88 -7.60
N ASN A 265 4.48 -38.19 -7.75
CA ASN A 265 4.06 -39.58 -8.00
C ASN A 265 4.53 -40.13 -9.35
N GLU A 266 4.70 -39.26 -10.37
CA GLU A 266 5.26 -39.67 -11.67
C GLU A 266 6.76 -40.05 -11.60
N LEU A 267 7.48 -39.51 -10.59
CA LEU A 267 8.86 -39.90 -10.30
C LEU A 267 8.96 -41.32 -9.69
N TYR A 268 7.92 -41.77 -9.00
CA TYR A 268 7.90 -43.12 -8.45
C TYR A 268 7.63 -44.16 -9.52
N LYS A 269 8.59 -45.04 -9.70
CA LYS A 269 8.51 -46.18 -10.64
C LYS A 269 8.22 -47.42 -9.84
N LEU A 270 7.17 -48.14 -10.21
CA LEU A 270 6.89 -49.47 -9.68
C LEU A 270 7.48 -50.53 -10.57
N LEU A 271 8.48 -51.25 -10.07
CA LEU A 271 9.05 -52.40 -10.77
C LEU A 271 8.19 -53.62 -10.41
N ILE A 272 7.45 -54.15 -11.41
CA ILE A 272 6.64 -55.33 -11.21
C ILE A 272 7.45 -56.54 -11.58
N GLN A 273 7.77 -57.33 -10.57
CA GLN A 273 8.43 -58.63 -10.74
C GLN A 273 7.39 -59.73 -10.82
N ARG A 274 7.24 -60.32 -11.99
CA ARG A 274 6.27 -61.44 -12.21
C ARG A 274 6.95 -62.78 -12.01
N MET A 275 6.43 -63.60 -11.08
CA MET A 275 6.91 -64.94 -10.85
C MET A 275 6.10 -65.94 -11.71
N PRO A 276 6.78 -66.87 -12.36
CA PRO A 276 6.10 -67.85 -13.21
C PRO A 276 5.25 -68.81 -12.40
N ILE A 277 4.08 -69.16 -12.95
CA ILE A 277 3.15 -70.19 -12.43
C ILE A 277 3.12 -71.33 -13.43
N ASP A 278 3.11 -72.59 -12.97
CA ASP A 278 3.02 -73.77 -13.84
C ASP A 278 1.56 -73.92 -14.41
N LYS A 279 1.42 -74.82 -15.39
CA LYS A 279 0.14 -75.05 -16.08
C LYS A 279 -1.01 -75.49 -15.17
N ASP A 280 -0.68 -76.03 -13.99
CA ASP A 280 -1.62 -76.49 -12.97
C ASP A 280 -1.90 -75.39 -11.93
N GLY A 281 -1.39 -74.18 -12.08
CA GLY A 281 -1.62 -73.04 -11.17
C GLY A 281 -0.74 -73.05 -9.93
N GLU A 282 0.26 -73.94 -9.87
CA GLU A 282 1.20 -74.03 -8.75
C GLU A 282 2.42 -73.10 -8.99
N LEU A 283 3.02 -72.61 -7.91
CA LEU A 283 4.23 -71.78 -7.95
C LEU A 283 5.41 -72.60 -8.44
N VAL A 284 6.13 -72.09 -9.46
CA VAL A 284 7.34 -72.74 -9.98
C VAL A 284 8.52 -72.63 -8.99
N PHE A 285 8.53 -71.59 -8.17
CA PHE A 285 9.53 -71.38 -7.10
C PHE A 285 8.87 -71.47 -5.74
N PRO A 286 9.53 -72.09 -4.73
CA PRO A 286 9.08 -72.07 -3.36
C PRO A 286 9.00 -70.62 -2.81
N LEU A 287 8.07 -70.35 -1.90
CA LEU A 287 7.83 -69.02 -1.35
C LEU A 287 9.09 -68.38 -0.73
N ASP A 288 10.00 -69.20 -0.18
CA ASP A 288 11.25 -68.74 0.43
C ASP A 288 12.21 -68.18 -0.62
N GLU A 289 12.33 -68.85 -1.78
CA GLU A 289 13.14 -68.37 -2.90
C GLU A 289 12.55 -67.09 -3.54
N VAL A 290 11.24 -67.00 -3.61
CA VAL A 290 10.54 -65.79 -4.07
C VAL A 290 10.81 -64.63 -3.13
N ALA A 291 10.81 -64.85 -1.83
CA ALA A 291 11.13 -63.84 -0.83
C ALA A 291 12.60 -63.41 -0.92
N ASP A 292 13.54 -64.32 -1.17
CA ASP A 292 14.93 -64.01 -1.33
C ASP A 292 15.22 -63.23 -2.62
N ILE A 293 14.53 -63.59 -3.72
CA ILE A 293 14.62 -62.85 -4.99
C ILE A 293 14.08 -61.46 -4.82
N HIS A 294 12.92 -61.30 -4.17
CA HIS A 294 12.32 -60.02 -3.88
C HIS A 294 13.26 -59.14 -3.01
N SER A 295 13.80 -59.69 -1.94
CA SER A 295 14.71 -58.94 -1.03
C SER A 295 16.02 -58.55 -1.73
N SER A 296 16.54 -59.41 -2.64
CA SER A 296 17.71 -59.10 -3.43
C SER A 296 17.47 -57.97 -4.39
N VAL A 297 16.35 -57.96 -5.11
CA VAL A 297 15.97 -56.89 -6.04
C VAL A 297 15.69 -55.59 -5.26
N ALA A 298 14.95 -55.67 -4.15
CA ALA A 298 14.71 -54.52 -3.28
C ALA A 298 16.01 -53.91 -2.72
N SER A 299 16.98 -54.78 -2.32
CA SER A 299 18.26 -54.31 -1.82
C SER A 299 19.14 -53.64 -2.91
N MET A 300 19.06 -54.14 -4.14
CA MET A 300 19.76 -53.53 -5.29
C MET A 300 19.20 -52.13 -5.66
N LEU A 301 17.93 -51.90 -5.35
CA LEU A 301 17.23 -50.66 -5.66
C LEU A 301 17.14 -49.71 -4.45
N GLN A 302 17.67 -50.12 -3.28
CA GLN A 302 17.61 -49.38 -2.03
C GLN A 302 18.27 -47.99 -2.10
N ASP A 303 19.24 -47.81 -3.01
CA ASP A 303 19.88 -46.50 -3.25
C ASP A 303 19.08 -45.58 -4.20
N ILE A 304 17.94 -46.06 -4.70
CA ILE A 304 17.08 -45.31 -5.62
C ILE A 304 15.74 -45.01 -4.91
N ASP A 305 15.66 -43.89 -4.24
CA ASP A 305 14.49 -43.47 -3.43
C ASP A 305 13.15 -43.41 -4.18
N THR A 306 13.15 -43.59 -5.51
CA THR A 306 11.95 -43.43 -6.36
C THR A 306 11.46 -44.71 -6.99
N VAL A 307 11.99 -45.89 -6.61
CA VAL A 307 11.60 -47.17 -7.21
C VAL A 307 11.17 -48.19 -6.15
N ASP A 308 9.90 -48.54 -6.18
CA ASP A 308 9.33 -49.63 -5.36
C ASP A 308 9.27 -50.94 -6.15
N VAL A 309 9.40 -52.07 -5.46
CA VAL A 309 9.32 -53.41 -6.07
C VAL A 309 8.06 -54.11 -5.59
N LEU A 310 7.20 -54.51 -6.54
CA LEU A 310 6.06 -55.33 -6.30
C LEU A 310 6.25 -56.71 -6.93
N THR A 311 6.28 -57.77 -6.11
CA THR A 311 6.35 -59.14 -6.61
C THR A 311 4.93 -59.73 -6.67
N THR A 312 4.51 -60.20 -7.86
CA THR A 312 3.20 -60.76 -8.12
C THR A 312 3.32 -62.12 -8.75
N PHE A 313 2.24 -62.92 -8.63
CA PHE A 313 2.15 -64.26 -9.21
C PHE A 313 1.14 -64.26 -10.37
N GLY A 314 1.54 -64.80 -11.53
CA GLY A 314 0.68 -64.83 -12.71
C GLY A 314 0.58 -63.49 -13.47
N GLU A 315 -0.37 -63.46 -14.40
CA GLU A 315 -0.69 -62.24 -15.18
C GLU A 315 -1.53 -61.28 -14.33
N THR A 316 -0.88 -60.40 -13.63
CA THR A 316 -1.55 -59.28 -12.98
C THR A 316 -1.38 -58.06 -13.86
N ASP A 317 -2.42 -57.62 -14.54
CA ASP A 317 -2.43 -56.34 -15.25
C ASP A 317 -2.65 -55.24 -14.23
N LEU A 318 -1.62 -54.45 -14.04
CA LEU A 318 -1.75 -53.11 -13.44
C LEU A 318 -2.11 -52.16 -14.58
N GLU A 319 -3.40 -51.77 -14.65
CA GLU A 319 -3.76 -50.58 -15.44
C GLU A 319 -2.95 -49.43 -14.91
N SER A 320 -2.12 -48.84 -15.76
CA SER A 320 -1.42 -47.61 -15.41
C SER A 320 -2.50 -46.55 -15.14
N LEU A 321 -2.55 -46.04 -13.93
CA LEU A 321 -3.39 -44.89 -13.54
C LEU A 321 -3.03 -43.61 -14.33
N GLN A 322 -2.14 -43.72 -15.30
CA GLN A 322 -1.65 -42.62 -16.14
C GLN A 322 -2.34 -42.63 -17.50
N GLU A 323 -3.42 -41.89 -17.62
CA GLU A 323 -3.89 -41.44 -18.92
C GLU A 323 -2.95 -40.30 -19.41
N SER A 324 -2.27 -40.50 -20.51
CA SER A 324 -1.45 -39.48 -21.18
C SER A 324 -2.24 -38.22 -21.58
N SER A 325 -3.56 -38.30 -21.61
CA SER A 325 -4.48 -37.17 -21.81
C SER A 325 -4.64 -36.27 -20.56
N ALA A 326 -4.29 -36.79 -19.38
CA ALA A 326 -4.51 -36.08 -18.11
C ALA A 326 -3.55 -34.90 -17.90
N ALA A 327 -2.34 -34.94 -18.45
CA ALA A 327 -1.37 -33.85 -18.32
C ALA A 327 -1.80 -32.57 -19.07
N ALA A 328 -2.28 -32.72 -20.31
CA ALA A 328 -2.80 -31.57 -21.07
C ALA A 328 -4.07 -30.97 -20.42
N GLN A 329 -4.97 -31.83 -19.90
CA GLN A 329 -6.17 -31.38 -19.20
C GLN A 329 -5.86 -30.69 -17.86
N SER A 330 -4.76 -31.04 -17.22
CA SER A 330 -4.36 -30.43 -15.95
C SER A 330 -3.78 -29.04 -16.17
N ALA A 331 -2.94 -28.83 -17.16
CA ALA A 331 -2.43 -27.52 -17.55
C ALA A 331 -3.56 -26.55 -17.92
N ASP A 332 -4.57 -27.00 -18.68
CA ASP A 332 -5.75 -26.22 -19.02
C ASP A 332 -6.59 -25.86 -17.78
N ARG A 333 -6.71 -26.77 -16.81
CA ARG A 333 -7.41 -26.49 -15.53
C ARG A 333 -6.67 -25.47 -14.70
N ILE A 334 -5.34 -25.55 -14.55
CA ILE A 334 -4.53 -24.58 -13.83
C ILE A 334 -4.64 -23.23 -14.52
N ALA A 335 -4.54 -23.16 -15.83
CA ALA A 335 -4.73 -21.92 -16.59
C ALA A 335 -6.10 -21.30 -16.34
N LYS A 336 -7.16 -22.11 -16.27
CA LYS A 336 -8.51 -21.64 -15.94
C LYS A 336 -8.62 -21.14 -14.49
N TYR A 337 -8.06 -21.85 -13.50
CA TYR A 337 -8.06 -21.39 -12.11
C TYR A 337 -7.25 -20.10 -11.95
N LYS A 338 -6.12 -20.00 -12.66
CA LYS A 338 -5.30 -18.77 -12.71
C LYS A 338 -6.11 -17.61 -13.26
N SER A 339 -6.79 -17.79 -14.41
CA SER A 339 -7.67 -16.76 -14.97
C SER A 339 -8.77 -16.34 -13.99
N ASN A 340 -9.46 -17.30 -13.37
CA ASN A 340 -10.51 -17.01 -12.41
C ASN A 340 -10.00 -16.26 -11.16
N ALA A 341 -8.79 -16.59 -10.69
CA ALA A 341 -8.15 -15.91 -9.56
C ALA A 341 -7.83 -14.44 -9.91
N TYR A 342 -7.27 -14.20 -11.10
CA TYR A 342 -7.01 -12.83 -11.55
C TYR A 342 -8.28 -12.04 -11.82
N ASP A 343 -9.31 -12.66 -12.38
CA ASP A 343 -10.62 -12.03 -12.57
C ASP A 343 -11.25 -11.64 -11.21
N ALA A 344 -11.12 -12.50 -10.20
CA ALA A 344 -11.59 -12.22 -8.85
C ALA A 344 -10.79 -11.10 -8.15
N LEU A 345 -9.48 -11.01 -8.44
CA LEU A 345 -8.64 -9.87 -8.03
C LEU A 345 -8.98 -8.58 -8.79
N GLY A 346 -9.82 -8.68 -9.82
CA GLY A 346 -10.20 -7.55 -10.67
C GLY A 346 -9.11 -7.12 -11.65
N ARG A 347 -8.16 -8.01 -11.96
CA ARG A 347 -7.00 -7.74 -12.80
C ARG A 347 -6.89 -8.69 -13.98
N SER A 348 -6.26 -8.20 -15.03
CA SER A 348 -5.88 -9.07 -16.14
C SER A 348 -4.63 -9.87 -15.79
N SER A 349 -4.64 -11.18 -16.04
CA SER A 349 -3.45 -12.04 -15.91
C SER A 349 -2.28 -11.56 -16.80
N ILE A 350 -2.59 -10.83 -17.86
CA ILE A 350 -1.63 -10.25 -18.80
C ILE A 350 -0.73 -9.19 -18.13
N MET A 351 -1.19 -8.55 -17.06
CA MET A 351 -0.44 -7.51 -16.35
C MET A 351 0.83 -8.04 -15.68
N PHE A 352 0.84 -9.32 -15.32
CA PHE A 352 1.98 -9.99 -14.68
C PHE A 352 2.70 -10.97 -15.60
N ASN A 353 2.14 -11.26 -16.78
CA ASN A 353 2.76 -12.06 -17.83
C ASN A 353 3.09 -11.12 -19.01
N ALA A 354 4.28 -11.27 -19.59
CA ALA A 354 4.85 -10.36 -20.59
C ALA A 354 4.13 -10.26 -21.95
N ASP A 355 2.95 -10.83 -22.11
CA ASP A 355 2.18 -10.79 -23.33
C ASP A 355 1.41 -9.46 -23.46
N GLY A 356 2.05 -8.49 -24.10
CA GLY A 356 1.49 -7.15 -24.32
C GLY A 356 0.24 -7.17 -25.22
N SER A 357 -0.89 -6.68 -24.70
CA SER A 357 -2.09 -6.45 -25.47
C SER A 357 -2.78 -5.15 -25.05
N SER A 358 -3.66 -4.63 -25.91
CA SER A 358 -4.49 -3.45 -25.64
C SER A 358 -5.36 -3.57 -24.35
N THR A 359 -5.63 -4.78 -23.91
CA THR A 359 -6.35 -5.09 -22.67
C THR A 359 -5.60 -4.60 -21.41
N LEU A 360 -4.28 -4.54 -21.46
CA LEU A 360 -3.44 -4.04 -20.37
C LEU A 360 -3.75 -2.58 -20.04
N ALA A 361 -3.89 -1.73 -21.05
CA ALA A 361 -4.18 -0.31 -20.88
C ALA A 361 -5.53 -0.05 -20.19
N TYR A 362 -6.54 -0.87 -20.44
CA TYR A 362 -7.85 -0.77 -19.77
C TYR A 362 -7.79 -1.24 -18.32
N SER A 363 -7.02 -2.28 -18.03
CA SER A 363 -6.82 -2.78 -16.65
C SER A 363 -6.15 -1.71 -15.78
N ILE A 364 -5.10 -1.05 -16.28
CA ILE A 364 -4.41 0.04 -15.59
C ILE A 364 -5.36 1.22 -15.33
N LYS A 365 -6.18 1.63 -16.30
CA LYS A 365 -7.16 2.71 -16.12
C LYS A 365 -8.20 2.41 -15.03
N LYS A 366 -8.60 1.15 -14.88
CA LYS A 366 -9.50 0.73 -13.80
C LYS A 366 -8.82 0.88 -12.43
N ASP A 367 -7.55 0.47 -12.33
CA ASP A 367 -6.77 0.62 -11.10
C ASP A 367 -6.50 2.09 -10.78
N GLU A 368 -6.27 2.94 -11.80
CA GLU A 368 -6.15 4.40 -11.65
C GLU A 368 -7.45 5.04 -11.16
N ALA A 369 -8.62 4.57 -11.62
CA ALA A 369 -9.90 5.06 -11.12
C ALA A 369 -10.12 4.70 -9.64
N LEU A 370 -9.73 3.50 -9.22
CA LEU A 370 -9.74 3.10 -7.82
C LEU A 370 -8.76 3.97 -7.00
N MET A 371 -7.56 4.18 -7.53
CA MET A 371 -6.54 5.04 -6.94
C MET A 371 -7.07 6.44 -6.65
N ILE A 372 -7.68 7.10 -7.62
CA ILE A 372 -8.24 8.45 -7.46
C ILE A 372 -9.25 8.48 -6.31
N SER A 373 -10.07 7.46 -6.14
CA SER A 373 -11.09 7.44 -5.09
C SER A 373 -10.48 7.42 -3.67
N TYR A 374 -9.38 6.72 -3.44
CA TYR A 374 -8.74 6.76 -2.12
C TYR A 374 -7.83 7.98 -1.94
N LEU A 375 -7.23 8.53 -3.00
CA LEU A 375 -6.48 9.78 -2.91
C LEU A 375 -7.37 10.93 -2.44
N ASN A 376 -8.60 11.02 -2.93
CA ASN A 376 -9.58 12.02 -2.49
C ASN A 376 -9.85 11.97 -0.97
N VAL A 377 -9.79 10.79 -0.35
CA VAL A 377 -9.94 10.66 1.11
C VAL A 377 -8.76 11.29 1.83
N TYR A 378 -7.54 11.06 1.33
CA TYR A 378 -6.32 11.64 1.89
C TYR A 378 -6.27 13.15 1.69
N GLU A 379 -6.63 13.64 0.51
CA GLU A 379 -6.72 15.08 0.20
C GLU A 379 -7.65 15.81 1.16
N ASN A 380 -8.86 15.29 1.37
CA ASN A 380 -9.83 15.89 2.30
C ASN A 380 -9.29 15.96 3.73
N TRP A 381 -8.60 14.91 4.18
CA TRP A 381 -8.00 14.87 5.50
C TRP A 381 -6.83 15.87 5.63
N ILE A 382 -5.92 15.92 4.65
CA ILE A 382 -4.79 16.87 4.64
C ILE A 382 -5.32 18.31 4.55
N LYS A 383 -6.28 18.58 3.66
CA LYS A 383 -6.95 19.88 3.53
C LYS A 383 -7.55 20.36 4.84
N PHE A 384 -8.23 19.48 5.60
CA PHE A 384 -8.74 19.79 6.92
C PHE A 384 -7.61 20.24 7.86
N HIS A 385 -6.49 19.52 7.92
CA HIS A 385 -5.38 19.86 8.79
C HIS A 385 -4.63 21.12 8.35
N LEU A 386 -4.50 21.38 7.07
CA LEU A 386 -3.94 22.63 6.57
C LEU A 386 -4.80 23.82 6.99
N ASN A 387 -6.11 23.73 6.78
CA ASN A 387 -7.02 24.83 7.11
C ASN A 387 -7.18 25.03 8.61
N SER A 388 -7.22 23.99 9.42
CA SER A 388 -7.32 24.11 10.88
C SER A 388 -6.08 24.76 11.52
N ARG A 389 -4.90 24.66 10.89
CA ARG A 389 -3.61 25.10 11.45
C ARG A 389 -3.10 26.40 10.86
N PHE A 390 -3.26 26.58 9.56
CA PHE A 390 -2.59 27.64 8.80
C PHE A 390 -3.54 28.68 8.24
N THR A 391 -4.87 28.50 8.32
CA THR A 391 -5.82 29.54 7.92
C THR A 391 -5.65 30.75 8.82
N ARG A 392 -5.08 31.82 8.29
CA ARG A 392 -4.92 33.13 8.95
C ARG A 392 -5.07 34.23 7.92
N ASN A 393 -5.64 35.36 8.32
CA ASN A 393 -5.72 36.57 7.51
C ASN A 393 -6.38 36.37 6.12
N GLY A 394 -7.41 35.53 6.03
CA GLY A 394 -8.16 35.32 4.80
C GLY A 394 -7.47 34.40 3.76
N VAL A 395 -6.45 33.67 4.14
CA VAL A 395 -5.84 32.63 3.29
C VAL A 395 -6.35 31.28 3.75
N MET A 396 -6.97 30.55 2.84
CA MET A 396 -7.32 29.14 2.99
C MET A 396 -6.41 28.32 2.07
N PHE A 397 -6.36 27.03 2.30
CA PHE A 397 -5.56 26.12 1.49
C PHE A 397 -6.43 25.03 0.90
N ASP A 398 -6.22 24.75 -0.37
CA ASP A 398 -6.62 23.50 -0.98
C ASP A 398 -5.40 22.60 -1.14
N PHE A 399 -5.63 21.32 -1.28
CA PHE A 399 -4.57 20.32 -1.40
C PHE A 399 -4.97 19.29 -2.43
N GLU A 400 -4.07 18.97 -3.32
CA GLU A 400 -4.29 18.01 -4.40
C GLU A 400 -3.10 17.05 -4.47
N ILE A 401 -3.40 15.76 -4.58
CA ILE A 401 -2.43 14.72 -4.92
C ILE A 401 -2.63 14.41 -6.40
N LEU A 402 -1.66 14.74 -7.23
CA LEU A 402 -1.80 14.51 -8.65
C LEU A 402 -2.01 13.00 -8.92
N PRO A 403 -2.93 12.64 -9.83
CA PRO A 403 -3.18 11.25 -10.18
C PRO A 403 -2.08 10.67 -11.08
N THR A 404 -0.82 11.00 -10.74
CA THR A 404 0.37 10.54 -11.45
C THR A 404 0.70 9.12 -11.05
N THR A 405 0.91 8.28 -12.08
CA THR A 405 1.40 6.91 -11.96
C THR A 405 2.62 6.74 -12.86
N VAL A 406 3.37 5.66 -12.68
CA VAL A 406 4.48 5.33 -13.59
C VAL A 406 3.98 5.18 -15.04
N PHE A 407 2.72 4.77 -15.22
CA PHE A 407 2.14 4.49 -16.54
C PHE A 407 1.63 5.74 -17.26
N ASN A 408 1.09 6.72 -16.53
CA ASN A 408 0.46 7.91 -17.12
C ASN A 408 1.28 9.20 -16.97
N ARG A 409 2.41 9.14 -16.25
CA ARG A 409 3.21 10.31 -15.90
C ARG A 409 3.58 11.16 -17.12
N GLN A 410 4.01 10.53 -18.22
CA GLN A 410 4.44 11.23 -19.40
C GLN A 410 3.29 11.98 -20.07
N ASP A 411 2.10 11.39 -20.15
CA ASP A 411 0.92 12.01 -20.75
C ASP A 411 0.44 13.20 -19.91
N LEU A 412 0.39 13.03 -18.58
CA LEU A 412 0.02 14.11 -17.65
C LEU A 412 1.03 15.27 -17.69
N GLN A 413 2.34 14.99 -17.73
CA GLN A 413 3.36 16.01 -17.90
C GLN A 413 3.13 16.82 -19.16
N GLN A 414 2.92 16.18 -20.30
CA GLN A 414 2.65 16.89 -21.56
C GLN A 414 1.39 17.76 -21.46
N GLY A 415 0.35 17.27 -20.78
CA GLY A 415 -0.86 18.03 -20.50
C GLY A 415 -0.60 19.29 -19.67
N TYR A 416 0.11 19.15 -18.55
CA TYR A 416 0.45 20.27 -17.67
C TYR A 416 1.42 21.26 -18.34
N PHE A 417 2.39 20.78 -19.13
CA PHE A 417 3.27 21.66 -19.90
C PHE A 417 2.51 22.48 -20.94
N ARG A 418 1.61 21.87 -21.68
CA ARG A 418 0.74 22.60 -22.62
C ARG A 418 -0.14 23.60 -21.88
N GLY A 419 -0.73 23.21 -20.76
CA GLY A 419 -1.47 24.13 -19.89
C GLY A 419 -0.64 25.34 -19.46
N ALA A 420 0.59 25.12 -19.02
CA ALA A 420 1.49 26.19 -18.61
C ALA A 420 1.85 27.14 -19.79
N GLN A 421 1.94 26.63 -21.03
CA GLN A 421 2.12 27.47 -22.23
C GLN A 421 0.91 28.38 -22.49
N TYR A 422 -0.30 27.94 -22.14
CA TYR A 422 -1.53 28.75 -22.23
C TYR A 422 -1.78 29.65 -21.01
N GLY A 423 -0.82 29.70 -20.05
CA GLY A 423 -0.92 30.57 -18.88
C GLY A 423 -1.47 29.92 -17.62
N TYR A 424 -1.70 28.60 -17.61
CA TYR A 424 -2.04 27.86 -16.40
C TYR A 424 -0.81 27.74 -15.45
N SER A 425 -1.03 27.21 -14.26
CA SER A 425 0.00 27.13 -13.24
C SER A 425 1.24 26.32 -13.68
N LYS A 426 2.42 26.92 -13.57
CA LYS A 426 3.71 26.28 -13.81
C LYS A 426 4.07 25.28 -12.71
N MET A 427 3.48 25.44 -11.51
CA MET A 427 3.73 24.55 -10.37
C MET A 427 3.28 23.12 -10.66
N PHE A 428 2.12 22.93 -11.27
CA PHE A 428 1.64 21.62 -11.68
C PHE A 428 2.59 20.92 -12.66
N ALA A 429 3.15 21.68 -13.60
CA ALA A 429 4.12 21.14 -14.55
C ALA A 429 5.40 20.65 -13.84
N GLY A 430 5.94 21.41 -12.88
CA GLY A 430 7.11 21.01 -12.12
C GLY A 430 6.85 19.81 -11.21
N VAL A 431 5.72 19.82 -10.50
CA VAL A 431 5.35 18.73 -9.60
C VAL A 431 5.10 17.44 -10.38
N SER A 432 4.48 17.49 -11.56
CA SER A 432 4.28 16.31 -12.41
C SER A 432 5.60 15.66 -12.88
N MET A 433 6.72 16.41 -12.87
CA MET A 433 8.07 15.87 -13.08
C MET A 433 8.66 15.21 -11.83
N GLY A 434 7.98 15.28 -10.68
CA GLY A 434 8.45 14.78 -9.39
C GLY A 434 9.31 15.77 -8.61
N ILE A 435 9.29 17.04 -8.99
CA ILE A 435 9.97 18.10 -8.24
C ILE A 435 8.98 18.59 -7.17
N LYS A 436 9.36 18.50 -5.89
CA LYS A 436 8.52 19.02 -4.81
C LYS A 436 8.29 20.52 -5.01
N GLN A 437 7.07 20.97 -4.71
CA GLN A 437 6.66 22.36 -4.92
C GLN A 437 7.60 23.37 -4.25
N ARG A 438 8.03 23.09 -3.02
CA ARG A 438 8.97 23.93 -2.27
C ARG A 438 10.37 23.96 -2.90
N ASP A 439 10.85 22.79 -3.34
CA ASP A 439 12.17 22.68 -3.99
C ASP A 439 12.19 23.46 -5.30
N GLN A 440 11.09 23.43 -6.06
CA GLN A 440 10.95 24.21 -7.29
C GLN A 440 11.07 25.72 -7.02
N ILE A 441 10.39 26.22 -5.96
CA ILE A 441 10.47 27.65 -5.59
C ILE A 441 11.88 28.00 -5.16
N SER A 442 12.46 27.21 -4.25
CA SER A 442 13.81 27.46 -3.71
C SER A 442 14.89 27.42 -4.81
N LEU A 443 14.77 26.47 -5.75
CA LEU A 443 15.70 26.39 -6.89
C LEU A 443 15.55 27.59 -7.83
N MET A 444 14.31 28.01 -8.11
CA MET A 444 14.07 29.18 -8.96
C MET A 444 14.63 30.48 -8.34
N GLU A 445 14.44 30.66 -7.03
CA GLU A 445 15.00 31.80 -6.32
C GLU A 445 16.55 31.76 -6.33
N PHE A 446 17.13 30.61 -6.05
CA PHE A 446 18.57 30.41 -6.07
C PHE A 446 19.16 30.67 -7.46
N GLU A 447 18.53 30.15 -8.51
CA GLU A 447 19.00 30.34 -9.88
C GLU A 447 18.87 31.78 -10.36
N ASN A 448 17.76 32.48 -10.04
CA ASN A 448 17.52 33.85 -10.52
C ASN A 448 18.16 34.90 -9.67
N ASP A 449 18.07 34.81 -8.32
CA ASP A 449 18.53 35.88 -7.42
C ASP A 449 19.99 35.74 -7.04
N PHE A 450 20.48 34.50 -6.79
CA PHE A 450 21.86 34.27 -6.38
C PHE A 450 22.80 34.01 -7.57
N LEU A 451 22.44 33.07 -8.44
CA LEU A 451 23.27 32.68 -9.58
C LEU A 451 23.10 33.61 -10.79
N LYS A 452 22.00 34.34 -10.87
CA LYS A 452 21.62 35.19 -12.01
C LYS A 452 21.68 34.43 -13.34
N MET A 453 21.14 33.20 -13.34
CA MET A 453 21.18 32.31 -14.49
C MET A 453 20.43 32.88 -15.70
N SER A 454 19.35 33.63 -15.47
CA SER A 454 18.59 34.34 -16.51
C SER A 454 19.40 35.36 -17.28
N GLU A 455 20.41 35.98 -16.65
CA GLU A 455 21.35 36.93 -17.28
C GLU A 455 22.49 36.20 -18.02
N LYS A 456 22.90 35.02 -17.54
CA LYS A 456 24.07 34.28 -18.05
C LYS A 456 23.71 33.26 -19.12
N MET A 457 22.54 32.64 -18.99
CA MET A 457 22.00 31.63 -19.94
C MET A 457 20.82 32.22 -20.70
N VAL A 458 21.11 32.92 -21.78
CA VAL A 458 20.06 33.37 -22.70
C VAL A 458 19.68 32.21 -23.59
N PRO A 459 18.42 31.74 -23.54
CA PRO A 459 17.97 30.67 -24.42
C PRO A 459 18.17 31.09 -25.89
N LEU A 460 18.63 30.17 -26.73
CA LEU A 460 18.64 30.38 -28.17
C LEU A 460 17.23 30.75 -28.60
N GLN A 461 17.04 31.97 -29.14
CA GLN A 461 15.72 32.41 -29.58
C GLN A 461 15.23 31.49 -30.68
N SER A 462 14.15 30.77 -30.43
CA SER A 462 13.44 30.12 -31.49
C SER A 462 12.68 31.16 -32.29
N SER A 463 12.57 30.97 -33.62
CA SER A 463 11.90 31.88 -34.53
C SER A 463 10.40 32.13 -34.21
N TYR A 464 9.85 31.53 -33.19
CA TYR A 464 8.50 31.72 -32.67
C TYR A 464 8.38 32.72 -31.50
N THR A 465 9.49 33.26 -30.97
CA THR A 465 9.47 34.18 -29.83
C THR A 465 9.63 35.64 -30.21
N THR A 466 9.28 36.00 -31.41
CA THR A 466 9.33 37.39 -31.87
C THR A 466 8.01 38.13 -31.62
N SER A 467 7.61 38.30 -30.37
CA SER A 467 6.69 39.36 -29.96
C SER A 467 6.66 39.52 -28.45
N GLY A 468 7.75 39.93 -27.88
CA GLY A 468 7.83 40.37 -26.49
C GLY A 468 8.60 41.66 -26.45
N THR A 469 7.89 42.76 -26.52
CA THR A 469 8.17 44.11 -26.09
C THR A 469 9.62 44.33 -25.67
N ALA A 470 10.43 44.86 -26.57
CA ALA A 470 11.65 45.56 -26.22
C ALA A 470 11.23 46.73 -25.32
N VAL A 471 11.56 46.64 -24.02
CA VAL A 471 11.55 47.81 -23.13
C VAL A 471 12.68 48.70 -23.65
N ALA A 472 12.30 49.73 -24.39
CA ALA A 472 13.20 50.78 -24.81
C ALA A 472 13.70 51.47 -23.54
N ASN A 473 14.99 51.35 -23.26
CA ASN A 473 15.70 52.26 -22.40
C ASN A 473 15.68 53.63 -23.11
N GLU A 474 14.86 54.54 -22.64
CA GLU A 474 14.97 55.95 -22.96
C GLU A 474 16.24 56.50 -22.33
N GLU A 475 17.36 56.43 -23.02
CA GLU A 475 18.44 57.38 -22.85
C GLU A 475 18.07 58.69 -23.60
N LYS A 476 17.81 59.72 -22.82
CA LYS A 476 17.75 61.09 -23.30
C LYS A 476 19.05 61.45 -23.98
N ASN A 477 19.02 61.61 -25.28
CA ASN A 477 19.97 62.45 -25.95
C ASN A 477 19.28 63.39 -26.90
N ASN A 478 19.30 64.68 -26.56
CA ASN A 478 18.99 65.79 -27.41
C ASN A 478 20.06 65.89 -28.52
N ASN A 479 19.66 65.79 -29.77
CA ASN A 479 19.98 66.86 -30.77
C ASN A 479 19.35 66.53 -32.16
N SER A 480 18.67 67.57 -32.61
CA SER A 480 18.47 68.08 -33.97
C SER A 480 18.55 67.17 -35.21
N GLY A 481 17.47 67.17 -35.93
CA GLY A 481 17.47 67.47 -37.41
C GLY A 481 17.70 66.26 -38.32
N GLU A 482 16.69 65.79 -38.97
CA GLU A 482 16.41 65.86 -40.41
C GLU A 482 15.36 64.85 -40.82
N LYS A 483 14.39 65.35 -41.54
CA LYS A 483 13.35 64.59 -42.20
C LYS A 483 13.94 63.89 -43.43
N THR A 484 13.69 62.61 -43.56
CA THR A 484 13.66 62.00 -44.89
C THR A 484 12.52 61.01 -44.98
N THR A 485 11.52 61.37 -45.69
CA THR A 485 10.40 60.60 -46.14
C THR A 485 10.85 59.61 -47.22
N THR A 486 10.66 58.33 -47.04
CA THR A 486 10.70 57.40 -48.17
C THR A 486 9.49 56.51 -48.12
N THR A 487 8.55 56.79 -49.03
CA THR A 487 7.42 56.00 -49.37
C THR A 487 7.87 54.84 -50.25
N VAL A 488 7.54 53.61 -49.93
CA VAL A 488 7.57 52.52 -50.88
C VAL A 488 6.18 51.86 -50.87
N LYS A 489 5.57 51.98 -52.07
CA LYS A 489 4.37 51.26 -52.47
C LYS A 489 4.71 49.82 -52.85
N THR A 490 3.81 48.97 -52.60
CA THR A 490 3.12 47.81 -53.17
C THR A 490 3.17 46.61 -52.29
#